data_fe8caaec3a52ee45ecaa23aea982cf0e
#
_entry.id   fe8caaec3a52ee45ecaa23aea982cf0e
#
_cell.length_a   1.000
_cell.length_b   1.000
_cell.length_c   1.000
_cell.angle_alpha   90.00
_cell.angle_beta   90.00
_cell.angle_gamma   90.00
#
_symmetry.space_group_name_H-M   'P 1'
#
loop_
_entity.id
_entity.type
_entity.pdbx_description
1 polymer ?
#
loop_
_entity_poly.entity_id
_entity_poly.type
_entity_poly.pdbx_seq_one_letter_code
_entity_poly.pdbx_strand_id
1 'polypeptide(L)'
;MKLSDFIAANNYTLIDFWASWCGPCRMEMPNVVAAYAKYKAKGFGIVGVSLDNDVESWKKAIKDLNITWPQMSDLKGWQCEGAALYGVRAIPATLLVSKDGTIVARDLRGEDLEAKLAELMK
;
A
#
# COMPACT_ATOMS: atom_id res chain seq x y z
N MET A 1 13.55 -0.96 9.03
CA MET A 1 13.26 -2.05 8.07
C MET A 1 13.16 -1.54 6.66
N LYS A 2 13.68 -2.27 5.72
CA LYS A 2 13.61 -1.93 4.30
C LYS A 2 12.34 -2.49 3.68
N LEU A 3 11.88 -1.88 2.60
CA LEU A 3 10.73 -2.37 1.85
C LEU A 3 10.88 -3.83 1.44
N SER A 4 12.09 -4.23 1.02
CA SER A 4 12.39 -5.60 0.64
C SER A 4 12.15 -6.61 1.78
N ASP A 5 12.32 -6.19 3.03
CA ASP A 5 12.07 -7.06 4.18
C ASP A 5 10.57 -7.39 4.31
N PHE A 6 9.72 -6.40 4.06
CA PHE A 6 8.26 -6.61 4.09
C PHE A 6 7.82 -7.51 2.93
N ILE A 7 8.37 -7.30 1.75
CA ILE A 7 8.05 -8.12 0.57
C ILE A 7 8.42 -9.57 0.82
N ALA A 8 9.59 -9.83 1.38
CA ALA A 8 10.05 -11.18 1.66
C ALA A 8 9.25 -11.89 2.76
N ALA A 9 8.57 -11.14 3.62
CA ALA A 9 7.80 -11.69 4.74
C ALA A 9 6.40 -12.20 4.34
N ASN A 10 5.92 -11.88 3.15
CA ASN A 10 4.57 -12.21 2.71
C ASN A 10 4.58 -12.98 1.39
N ASN A 11 3.50 -13.74 1.12
CA ASN A 11 3.34 -14.40 -0.18
C ASN A 11 3.10 -13.38 -1.28
N TYR A 12 2.26 -12.37 -0.98
CA TYR A 12 2.02 -11.22 -1.83
C TYR A 12 1.96 -9.96 -0.95
N THR A 13 2.54 -8.88 -1.43
CA THR A 13 2.55 -7.60 -0.72
C THR A 13 2.00 -6.51 -1.63
N LEU A 14 1.02 -5.76 -1.12
CA LEU A 14 0.53 -4.57 -1.78
C LEU A 14 1.35 -3.39 -1.28
N ILE A 15 2.01 -2.70 -2.19
CA ILE A 15 2.70 -1.45 -1.87
C ILE A 15 1.74 -0.32 -2.23
N ASP A 16 1.27 0.41 -1.23
CA ASP A 16 0.25 1.44 -1.37
C ASP A 16 0.89 2.82 -1.21
N PHE A 17 1.05 3.52 -2.34
CA PHE A 17 1.54 4.91 -2.34
C PHE A 17 0.36 5.85 -2.14
N TRP A 18 0.38 6.60 -1.06
CA TRP A 18 -0.74 7.44 -0.65
C TRP A 18 -0.26 8.65 0.15
N ALA A 19 -1.19 9.50 0.54
CA ALA A 19 -0.92 10.59 1.45
C ALA A 19 -2.20 10.96 2.20
N SER A 20 -2.06 11.55 3.38
CA SER A 20 -3.19 11.99 4.20
C SER A 20 -4.05 13.05 3.49
N TRP A 21 -3.43 13.86 2.63
CA TRP A 21 -4.10 14.92 1.87
C TRP A 21 -4.72 14.45 0.55
N CYS A 22 -4.56 13.19 0.21
CA CYS A 22 -5.07 12.63 -1.06
C CYS A 22 -6.49 12.12 -0.88
N GLY A 23 -7.46 12.85 -1.40
CA GLY A 23 -8.88 12.47 -1.34
C GLY A 23 -9.17 11.09 -1.93
N PRO A 24 -8.78 10.81 -3.19
CA PRO A 24 -9.00 9.49 -3.79
C PRO A 24 -8.32 8.35 -3.03
N CYS A 25 -7.15 8.58 -2.43
CA CYS A 25 -6.48 7.59 -1.59
C CYS A 25 -7.34 7.24 -0.37
N ARG A 26 -7.91 8.26 0.27
CA ARG A 26 -8.78 8.08 1.43
C ARG A 26 -10.06 7.34 1.06
N MET A 27 -10.62 7.63 -0.10
CA MET A 27 -11.85 6.98 -0.58
C MET A 27 -11.64 5.49 -0.88
N GLU A 28 -10.47 5.11 -1.36
CA GLU A 28 -10.13 3.70 -1.64
C GLU A 28 -9.79 2.91 -0.37
N MET A 29 -9.43 3.56 0.70
CA MET A 29 -8.91 2.90 1.90
C MET A 29 -9.86 1.85 2.51
N PRO A 30 -11.19 2.05 2.56
CA PRO A 30 -12.09 1.00 3.05
C PRO A 30 -11.99 -0.31 2.26
N ASN A 31 -11.78 -0.24 0.96
CA ASN A 31 -11.60 -1.44 0.12
C ASN A 31 -10.28 -2.15 0.45
N VAL A 32 -9.23 -1.38 0.69
CA VAL A 32 -7.91 -1.92 1.05
C VAL A 32 -7.97 -2.59 2.43
N VAL A 33 -8.63 -1.95 3.39
CA VAL A 33 -8.83 -2.52 4.74
C VAL A 33 -9.61 -3.84 4.66
N ALA A 34 -10.68 -3.88 3.87
CA ALA A 34 -11.49 -5.08 3.69
C ALA A 34 -10.69 -6.22 3.04
N ALA A 35 -9.90 -5.92 2.03
CA ALA A 35 -9.05 -6.90 1.36
C ALA A 35 -7.99 -7.47 2.32
N TYR A 36 -7.40 -6.61 3.14
CA TYR A 36 -6.41 -7.03 4.13
C TYR A 36 -7.03 -7.98 5.15
N ALA A 37 -8.19 -7.64 5.69
CA ALA A 37 -8.88 -8.49 6.66
C ALA A 37 -9.19 -9.87 6.08
N LYS A 38 -9.57 -9.93 4.80
CA LYS A 38 -9.95 -11.17 4.13
C LYS A 38 -8.77 -12.08 3.80
N TYR A 39 -7.65 -11.51 3.35
CA TYR A 39 -6.52 -12.29 2.82
C TYR A 39 -5.28 -12.33 3.70
N LYS A 40 -5.25 -11.59 4.79
CA LYS A 40 -4.12 -11.53 5.71
C LYS A 40 -3.67 -12.93 6.17
N ALA A 41 -4.60 -13.78 6.55
CA ALA A 41 -4.29 -15.12 7.05
C ALA A 41 -3.70 -16.02 5.96
N LYS A 42 -3.83 -15.65 4.70
CA LYS A 42 -3.29 -16.41 3.56
C LYS A 42 -1.92 -15.92 3.13
N GLY A 43 -1.33 -14.99 3.87
CA GLY A 43 -0.01 -14.47 3.56
C GLY A 43 -0.01 -13.18 2.74
N PHE A 44 -1.13 -12.46 2.72
CA PHE A 44 -1.22 -11.15 2.10
C PHE A 44 -0.77 -10.07 3.10
N GLY A 45 0.17 -9.25 2.70
CA GLY A 45 0.63 -8.11 3.47
C GLY A 45 0.46 -6.81 2.69
N ILE A 46 0.47 -5.71 3.43
CA ILE A 46 0.41 -4.37 2.85
C ILE A 46 1.51 -3.53 3.48
N VAL A 47 2.16 -2.70 2.68
CA VAL A 47 3.06 -1.66 3.17
C VAL A 47 2.60 -0.35 2.56
N GLY A 48 2.27 0.61 3.42
CA GLY A 48 1.94 1.95 2.97
C GLY A 48 3.22 2.77 2.81
N VAL A 49 3.35 3.47 1.69
CA VAL A 49 4.45 4.42 1.47
C VAL A 49 3.80 5.79 1.33
N SER A 50 3.96 6.61 2.37
CA SER A 50 3.32 7.92 2.43
C SER A 50 4.16 8.99 1.74
N LEU A 51 3.48 9.82 0.95
CA LEU A 51 4.05 11.02 0.37
C LEU A 51 3.75 12.26 1.23
N ASP A 52 3.45 12.07 2.51
CA ASP A 52 3.26 13.18 3.43
C ASP A 52 4.57 13.90 3.72
N ASN A 53 4.46 15.18 4.06
CA ASN A 53 5.58 15.96 4.59
C ASN A 53 5.30 16.49 6.00
N ASP A 54 4.16 16.09 6.58
CA ASP A 54 3.76 16.45 7.94
C ASP A 54 3.41 15.19 8.73
N VAL A 55 4.21 14.89 9.74
CA VAL A 55 4.08 13.66 10.53
C VAL A 55 2.75 13.59 11.29
N GLU A 56 2.25 14.72 11.79
CA GLU A 56 1.00 14.72 12.56
C GLU A 56 -0.21 14.39 11.69
N SER A 57 -0.27 14.99 10.48
CA SER A 57 -1.33 14.68 9.52
C SER A 57 -1.29 13.22 9.09
N TRP A 58 -0.09 12.68 8.88
CA TRP A 58 0.11 11.28 8.52
C TRP A 58 -0.40 10.34 9.61
N LYS A 59 0.02 10.56 10.86
CA LYS A 59 -0.40 9.74 12.00
C LYS A 59 -1.91 9.79 12.21
N LYS A 60 -2.51 10.98 12.09
CA LYS A 60 -3.95 11.15 12.23
C LYS A 60 -4.71 10.34 11.18
N ALA A 61 -4.27 10.40 9.93
CA ALA A 61 -4.90 9.67 8.83
C ALA A 61 -4.80 8.15 9.04
N ILE A 62 -3.67 7.65 9.49
CA ILE A 62 -3.49 6.22 9.80
C ILE A 62 -4.55 5.76 10.79
N LYS A 63 -4.77 6.55 11.84
CA LYS A 63 -5.77 6.24 12.86
C LYS A 63 -7.19 6.33 12.31
N ASP A 64 -7.51 7.43 11.62
CA ASP A 64 -8.87 7.71 11.12
C ASP A 64 -9.31 6.70 10.06
N LEU A 65 -8.37 6.19 9.28
CA LEU A 65 -8.65 5.24 8.18
C LEU A 65 -8.52 3.78 8.60
N ASN A 66 -8.25 3.51 9.87
CA ASN A 66 -8.08 2.14 10.40
C ASN A 66 -6.96 1.35 9.71
N ILE A 67 -5.88 2.03 9.40
CA ILE A 67 -4.71 1.40 8.79
C ILE A 67 -3.93 0.66 9.87
N THR A 68 -3.80 -0.67 9.72
CA THR A 68 -3.14 -1.53 10.70
C THR A 68 -1.86 -2.18 10.20
N TRP A 69 -1.54 -1.97 8.93
CA TRP A 69 -0.32 -2.53 8.33
C TRP A 69 0.86 -1.56 8.44
N PRO A 70 2.10 -2.05 8.22
CA PRO A 70 3.29 -1.19 8.30
C PRO A 70 3.24 0.01 7.37
N GLN A 71 3.79 1.10 7.82
CA GLN A 71 3.85 2.35 7.08
C GLN A 71 5.28 2.85 6.99
N MET A 72 5.63 3.43 5.84
CA MET A 72 6.92 4.06 5.61
C MET A 72 6.70 5.46 5.07
N SER A 73 7.53 6.39 5.50
CA SER A 73 7.59 7.74 4.91
C SER A 73 8.93 8.37 5.25
N ASP A 74 9.51 9.07 4.27
CA ASP A 74 10.68 9.91 4.51
C ASP A 74 10.26 11.37 4.75
N LEU A 75 8.95 11.64 4.74
CA LEU A 75 8.35 12.97 4.95
C LEU A 75 8.82 14.01 3.93
N LYS A 76 9.17 13.57 2.74
CA LYS A 76 9.67 14.43 1.65
C LYS A 76 8.63 14.72 0.56
N GLY A 77 7.36 14.33 0.77
CA GLY A 77 6.31 14.52 -0.22
C GLY A 77 6.67 13.84 -1.54
N TRP A 78 6.57 14.57 -2.65
CA TRP A 78 6.89 14.05 -3.97
C TRP A 78 8.37 13.77 -4.20
N GLN A 79 9.24 14.14 -3.26
CA GLN A 79 10.66 13.79 -3.30
C GLN A 79 10.94 12.47 -2.59
N CYS A 80 9.89 11.71 -2.27
CA CYS A 80 9.98 10.39 -1.67
C CYS A 80 10.81 9.44 -2.53
N GLU A 81 11.81 8.79 -1.94
CA GLU A 81 12.70 7.87 -2.65
C GLU A 81 11.96 6.64 -3.17
N GLY A 82 11.01 6.12 -2.41
CA GLY A 82 10.21 4.97 -2.83
C GLY A 82 9.39 5.28 -4.08
N ALA A 83 8.77 6.44 -4.13
CA ALA A 83 8.00 6.87 -5.30
C ALA A 83 8.89 6.99 -6.53
N ALA A 84 10.08 7.59 -6.38
CA ALA A 84 11.04 7.72 -7.47
C ALA A 84 11.51 6.36 -7.98
N LEU A 85 11.82 5.44 -7.07
CA LEU A 85 12.32 4.10 -7.40
C LEU A 85 11.32 3.31 -8.26
N TYR A 86 10.02 3.41 -7.94
CA TYR A 86 8.97 2.68 -8.64
C TYR A 86 8.29 3.48 -9.74
N GLY A 87 8.78 4.70 -10.03
CA GLY A 87 8.23 5.54 -11.08
C GLY A 87 6.86 6.09 -10.80
N VAL A 88 6.51 6.26 -9.52
CA VAL A 88 5.21 6.78 -9.11
C VAL A 88 5.17 8.30 -9.33
N ARG A 89 4.23 8.75 -10.16
CA ARG A 89 4.06 10.17 -10.51
C ARG A 89 2.71 10.74 -10.11
N ALA A 90 1.81 9.88 -9.68
CA ALA A 90 0.47 10.25 -9.22
C ALA A 90 0.02 9.27 -8.17
N ILE A 91 -0.83 9.72 -7.24
CA ILE A 91 -1.44 8.86 -6.23
C ILE A 91 -2.97 9.03 -6.28
N PRO A 92 -3.75 7.99 -5.89
CA PRO A 92 -3.29 6.70 -5.37
C PRO A 92 -2.58 5.86 -6.42
N ALA A 93 -1.53 5.15 -6.01
CA ALA A 93 -0.83 4.21 -6.86
C ALA A 93 -0.50 2.97 -6.04
N THR A 94 -0.69 1.78 -6.60
CA THR A 94 -0.41 0.54 -5.90
C THR A 94 0.37 -0.42 -6.79
N LEU A 95 1.22 -1.22 -6.16
CA LEU A 95 1.94 -2.32 -6.78
C LEU A 95 1.63 -3.59 -5.99
N LEU A 96 1.21 -4.64 -6.66
CA LEU A 96 1.09 -5.96 -6.05
C LEU A 96 2.32 -6.77 -6.42
N VAL A 97 3.06 -7.21 -5.42
CA VAL A 97 4.39 -7.81 -5.59
C VAL A 97 4.40 -9.20 -4.98
N SER A 98 4.94 -10.18 -5.68
CA SER A 98 5.13 -11.52 -5.15
C SER A 98 6.34 -11.56 -4.19
N LYS A 99 6.47 -12.66 -3.47
CA LYS A 99 7.52 -12.84 -2.45
C LYS A 99 8.94 -12.64 -2.99
N ASP A 100 9.16 -12.96 -4.24
CA ASP A 100 10.46 -12.81 -4.91
C ASP A 100 10.73 -11.40 -5.46
N GLY A 101 9.78 -10.47 -5.24
CA GLY A 101 9.92 -9.09 -5.69
C GLY A 101 9.36 -8.80 -7.07
N THR A 102 8.73 -9.77 -7.73
CA THR A 102 8.13 -9.56 -9.05
C THR A 102 6.83 -8.76 -8.93
N ILE A 103 6.70 -7.68 -9.71
CA ILE A 103 5.46 -6.92 -9.78
C ILE A 103 4.46 -7.71 -10.63
N VAL A 104 3.38 -8.18 -10.00
CA VAL A 104 2.38 -9.00 -10.67
C VAL A 104 1.16 -8.20 -11.12
N ALA A 105 0.94 -7.02 -10.56
CA ALA A 105 -0.15 -6.13 -10.98
C ALA A 105 0.12 -4.70 -10.49
N ARG A 106 -0.55 -3.73 -11.15
CA ARG A 106 -0.45 -2.31 -10.80
C ARG A 106 -1.83 -1.70 -10.72
N ASP A 107 -2.00 -0.74 -9.81
CA ASP A 107 -3.15 0.16 -9.71
C ASP A 107 -4.50 -0.56 -9.66
N LEU A 108 -4.55 -1.68 -8.95
CA LEU A 108 -5.79 -2.40 -8.70
C LEU A 108 -6.60 -1.65 -7.64
N ARG A 109 -7.88 -1.42 -7.91
CA ARG A 109 -8.78 -0.69 -7.01
C ARG A 109 -10.11 -1.41 -6.89
N GLY A 110 -10.76 -1.23 -5.72
CA GLY A 110 -12.09 -1.76 -5.49
C GLY A 110 -12.18 -3.25 -5.76
N GLU A 111 -13.13 -3.63 -6.58
CA GLU A 111 -13.37 -5.03 -6.93
C GLU A 111 -12.22 -5.68 -7.69
N ASP A 112 -11.44 -4.91 -8.45
CA ASP A 112 -10.31 -5.45 -9.20
C ASP A 112 -9.21 -5.97 -8.27
N LEU A 113 -8.94 -5.27 -7.18
CA LEU A 113 -7.99 -5.74 -6.17
C LEU A 113 -8.45 -7.06 -5.57
N GLU A 114 -9.71 -7.14 -5.13
CA GLU A 114 -10.25 -8.33 -4.52
C GLU A 114 -10.28 -9.51 -5.50
N ALA A 115 -10.66 -9.26 -6.75
CA ALA A 115 -10.69 -10.29 -7.79
C ALA A 115 -9.30 -10.87 -8.05
N LYS A 116 -8.27 -10.01 -8.09
CA LYS A 116 -6.89 -10.46 -8.29
C LYS A 116 -6.38 -11.28 -7.11
N LEU A 117 -6.69 -10.87 -5.90
CA LEU A 117 -6.32 -11.62 -4.70
C LEU A 117 -7.03 -12.97 -4.64
N ALA A 118 -8.31 -13.02 -5.04
CA ALA A 118 -9.04 -14.28 -5.12
C ALA A 118 -8.40 -15.24 -6.12
N GLU A 119 -7.90 -14.73 -7.24
CA GLU A 119 -7.19 -15.52 -8.25
C GLU A 119 -5.86 -16.06 -7.73
N LEU A 120 -5.07 -15.20 -7.07
CA LEU A 120 -3.71 -15.55 -6.64
C LEU A 120 -3.66 -16.33 -5.33
N MET A 121 -4.65 -16.15 -4.46
CA MET A 121 -4.61 -16.64 -3.08
C MET A 121 -5.80 -17.57 -2.77
N LYS A 122 -6.03 -18.48 -3.66
CA LYS A 122 -7.10 -19.50 -3.50
C LYS A 122 -6.92 -20.37 -2.26
#